data_ffe563f40bb5a6ede98103883a112a03
#
_entry.id   ffe563f40bb5a6ede98103883a112a03
#
_cell.length_a   1.000
_cell.length_b   1.000
_cell.length_c   1.000
_cell.angle_alpha   90.00
_cell.angle_beta   90.00
_cell.angle_gamma   90.00
#
_symmetry.space_group_name_H-M   'P 1'
#
loop_
_entity.id
_entity.type
_entity.pdbx_description
1 polymer ?
#
loop_
_entity_poly.entity_id
_entity_poly.type
_entity_poly.pdbx_seq_one_letter_code
_entity_poly.pdbx_strand_id
1 'polypeptide(L)'
;ADWPDVRTLRLEMLTDTPLAYLETLEHAHCRREWEWRAWARDGSSADSITVAAITASGRWVGTMMSKVPHGAPAAFLYGVYVAPDHRGEAAGVTDALLSRIEDWARDRGDTLSLEVNEANPRAVAAYRKRGFVETGVTRPYPLDRTLRELEMRKPLR
;
A
#
# COMPACT_ATOMS: atom_id res chain seq x y z
N ALA A 1 -0.04 -1.92 -20.47
CA ALA A 1 0.18 -0.61 -21.05
C ALA A 1 0.52 0.47 -20.00
N ASP A 2 0.18 0.26 -18.73
CA ASP A 2 0.27 1.31 -17.67
C ASP A 2 1.61 1.34 -16.91
N TRP A 3 2.60 0.60 -17.38
CA TRP A 3 3.89 0.51 -16.68
C TRP A 3 4.63 1.86 -16.53
N PRO A 4 4.53 2.85 -17.44
CA PRO A 4 5.15 4.15 -17.23
C PRO A 4 4.54 4.90 -16.05
N ASP A 5 3.21 4.81 -15.89
CA ASP A 5 2.49 5.42 -14.77
C ASP A 5 2.79 4.71 -13.44
N VAL A 6 2.84 3.37 -13.46
CA VAL A 6 3.28 2.55 -12.32
C VAL A 6 4.68 2.95 -11.88
N ARG A 7 5.62 3.10 -12.82
CA ARG A 7 6.99 3.54 -12.53
C ARG A 7 7.01 4.96 -11.94
N THR A 8 6.32 5.89 -12.58
CA THR A 8 6.28 7.30 -12.15
C THR A 8 5.74 7.40 -10.73
N LEU A 9 4.60 6.77 -10.46
CA LEU A 9 4.00 6.77 -9.13
C LEU A 9 4.92 6.10 -8.10
N ARG A 10 5.57 4.98 -8.44
CA ARG A 10 6.48 4.28 -7.52
C ARG A 10 7.69 5.13 -7.14
N LEU A 11 8.28 5.85 -8.07
CA LEU A 11 9.40 6.74 -7.78
C LEU A 11 8.95 7.93 -6.91
N GLU A 12 7.76 8.47 -7.14
CA GLU A 12 7.15 9.51 -6.29
C GLU A 12 6.94 8.98 -4.85
N MET A 13 6.38 7.78 -4.70
CA MET A 13 6.18 7.11 -3.41
C MET A 13 7.47 7.02 -2.59
N LEU A 14 8.53 6.51 -3.22
CA LEU A 14 9.83 6.28 -2.57
C LEU A 14 10.56 7.60 -2.24
N THR A 15 10.30 8.65 -3.00
CA THR A 15 10.84 9.99 -2.74
C THR A 15 10.12 10.68 -1.57
N ASP A 16 8.79 10.60 -1.55
CA ASP A 16 7.97 11.29 -0.56
C ASP A 16 7.95 10.60 0.81
N THR A 17 7.90 9.26 0.83
CA THR A 17 7.79 8.47 2.08
C THR A 17 8.69 7.24 2.05
N PRO A 18 10.02 7.39 2.06
CA PRO A 18 10.97 6.28 1.86
C PRO A 18 10.85 5.16 2.92
N LEU A 19 10.46 5.50 4.15
CA LEU A 19 10.30 4.52 5.24
C LEU A 19 8.98 3.72 5.18
N ALA A 20 8.12 4.00 4.21
CA ALA A 20 6.83 3.30 4.09
C ALA A 20 6.91 2.01 3.27
N TYR A 21 8.05 1.73 2.63
CA TYR A 21 8.17 0.63 1.66
C TYR A 21 9.45 -0.17 1.89
N LEU A 22 9.44 -1.44 1.45
CA LEU A 22 10.60 -2.36 1.52
C LEU A 22 11.50 -2.25 0.29
N GLU A 23 11.65 -1.08 -0.26
CA GLU A 23 12.47 -0.79 -1.44
C GLU A 23 13.08 0.60 -1.33
N THR A 24 14.32 0.74 -1.77
CA THR A 24 14.98 2.05 -1.86
C THR A 24 14.72 2.71 -3.21
N LEU A 25 14.78 4.05 -3.24
CA LEU A 25 14.68 4.81 -4.50
C LEU A 25 15.78 4.42 -5.50
N GLU A 26 17.00 4.19 -5.01
CA GLU A 26 18.13 3.73 -5.83
C GLU A 26 17.81 2.39 -6.50
N HIS A 27 17.30 1.41 -5.75
CA HIS A 27 16.91 0.12 -6.30
C HIS A 27 15.83 0.27 -7.38
N ALA A 28 14.81 1.09 -7.14
CA ALA A 28 13.75 1.35 -8.10
C ALA A 28 14.27 2.01 -9.40
N HIS A 29 15.25 2.90 -9.30
CA HIS A 29 15.90 3.51 -10.49
C HIS A 29 16.68 2.50 -11.32
N CYS A 30 17.26 1.47 -10.70
CA CYS A 30 18.00 0.42 -11.40
C CYS A 30 17.12 -0.59 -12.14
N ARG A 31 15.80 -0.60 -11.88
CA ARG A 31 14.87 -1.53 -12.55
C ARG A 31 14.82 -1.26 -14.05
N ARG A 32 14.90 -2.32 -14.82
CA ARG A 32 14.76 -2.28 -16.28
C ARG A 32 13.28 -2.22 -16.69
N GLU A 33 13.02 -1.75 -17.91
CA GLU A 33 11.66 -1.62 -18.44
C GLU A 33 10.85 -2.92 -18.34
N TRP A 34 11.46 -4.08 -18.66
CA TRP A 34 10.75 -5.35 -18.59
C TRP A 34 10.27 -5.73 -17.17
N GLU A 35 10.99 -5.29 -16.12
CA GLU A 35 10.57 -5.50 -14.72
C GLU A 35 9.37 -4.64 -14.38
N TRP A 36 9.33 -3.38 -14.86
CA TRP A 36 8.15 -2.52 -14.72
C TRP A 36 6.95 -3.04 -15.48
N ARG A 37 7.14 -3.59 -16.68
CA ARG A 37 6.09 -4.24 -17.47
C ARG A 37 5.55 -5.49 -16.77
N ALA A 38 6.43 -6.30 -16.20
CA ALA A 38 6.03 -7.47 -15.41
C ALA A 38 5.22 -7.04 -14.19
N TRP A 39 5.70 -6.07 -13.44
CA TRP A 39 4.99 -5.56 -12.27
C TRP A 39 3.59 -5.02 -12.61
N ALA A 40 3.46 -4.21 -13.65
CA ALA A 40 2.17 -3.67 -14.09
C ALA A 40 1.19 -4.77 -14.53
N ARG A 41 1.70 -5.84 -15.18
CA ARG A 41 0.90 -7.01 -15.59
C ARG A 41 0.47 -7.86 -14.40
N ASP A 42 1.38 -8.08 -13.47
CA ASP A 42 1.21 -9.03 -12.37
C ASP A 42 0.60 -8.36 -11.12
N GLY A 43 0.25 -7.08 -11.22
CA GLY A 43 -0.34 -6.28 -10.14
C GLY A 43 -1.71 -6.74 -9.64
N SER A 44 -2.39 -7.60 -10.41
CA SER A 44 -3.65 -8.22 -10.01
C SER A 44 -3.70 -9.67 -10.46
N SER A 45 -4.14 -10.55 -9.56
CA SER A 45 -4.28 -11.99 -9.80
C SER A 45 -5.48 -12.54 -9.00
N ALA A 46 -5.65 -13.86 -8.96
CA ALA A 46 -6.67 -14.49 -8.11
C ALA A 46 -6.52 -14.10 -6.62
N ASP A 47 -5.25 -14.00 -6.17
CA ASP A 47 -4.91 -13.79 -4.75
C ASP A 47 -4.31 -12.39 -4.48
N SER A 48 -4.37 -11.48 -5.44
CA SER A 48 -3.89 -10.10 -5.27
C SER A 48 -4.71 -9.09 -6.05
N ILE A 49 -4.75 -7.87 -5.55
CA ILE A 49 -5.38 -6.72 -6.21
C ILE A 49 -4.48 -5.50 -6.09
N THR A 50 -4.43 -4.72 -7.16
CA THR A 50 -3.89 -3.36 -7.17
C THR A 50 -4.99 -2.41 -7.61
N VAL A 51 -5.21 -1.35 -6.84
CA VAL A 51 -6.12 -0.26 -7.19
C VAL A 51 -5.34 1.04 -7.31
N ALA A 52 -5.73 1.88 -8.26
CA ALA A 52 -5.12 3.18 -8.49
C ALA A 52 -6.18 4.28 -8.53
N ALA A 53 -5.86 5.44 -7.97
CA ALA A 53 -6.62 6.67 -8.13
C ALA A 53 -6.01 7.49 -9.25
N ILE A 54 -6.82 7.80 -10.26
CA ILE A 54 -6.39 8.49 -11.48
C ILE A 54 -7.26 9.74 -11.64
N THR A 55 -6.62 10.90 -11.85
CA THR A 55 -7.32 12.15 -12.11
C THR A 55 -7.96 12.15 -13.49
N ALA A 56 -8.87 13.09 -13.74
CA ALA A 56 -9.46 13.28 -15.06
C ALA A 56 -8.41 13.61 -16.16
N SER A 57 -7.25 14.16 -15.78
CA SER A 57 -6.12 14.41 -16.69
C SER A 57 -5.24 13.17 -16.93
N GLY A 58 -5.53 12.03 -16.30
CA GLY A 58 -4.77 10.79 -16.46
C GLY A 58 -3.59 10.66 -15.50
N ARG A 59 -3.33 11.60 -14.59
CA ARG A 59 -2.26 11.47 -13.58
C ARG A 59 -2.67 10.45 -12.52
N TRP A 60 -1.79 9.54 -12.22
CA TRP A 60 -1.92 8.62 -11.09
C TRP A 60 -1.53 9.33 -9.79
N VAL A 61 -2.45 9.40 -8.83
CA VAL A 61 -2.29 10.16 -7.58
C VAL A 61 -2.40 9.31 -6.33
N GLY A 62 -2.63 8.03 -6.47
CA GLY A 62 -2.66 7.11 -5.35
C GLY A 62 -2.74 5.67 -5.78
N THR A 63 -2.32 4.78 -4.90
CA THR A 63 -2.43 3.33 -5.06
C THR A 63 -2.58 2.64 -3.72
N MET A 64 -3.23 1.49 -3.74
CA MET A 64 -3.22 0.50 -2.66
C MET A 64 -3.16 -0.89 -3.27
N MET A 65 -2.43 -1.78 -2.61
CA MET A 65 -2.30 -3.17 -3.00
C MET A 65 -2.73 -4.07 -1.86
N SER A 66 -3.33 -5.21 -2.18
CA SER A 66 -3.61 -6.25 -1.22
C SER A 66 -3.37 -7.63 -1.82
N LYS A 67 -2.99 -8.56 -0.97
CA LYS A 67 -2.82 -9.96 -1.34
C LYS A 67 -3.25 -10.88 -0.20
N VAL A 68 -3.59 -12.12 -0.53
CA VAL A 68 -3.71 -13.20 0.46
C VAL A 68 -2.38 -13.96 0.45
N PRO A 69 -1.53 -13.82 1.48
CA PRO A 69 -0.30 -14.60 1.55
C PRO A 69 -0.60 -16.09 1.62
N HIS A 70 0.23 -16.93 1.00
CA HIS A 70 0.02 -18.38 1.00
C HIS A 70 -0.13 -18.92 2.43
N GLY A 71 -1.22 -19.63 2.67
CA GLY A 71 -1.55 -20.18 3.99
C GLY A 71 -2.05 -19.16 5.03
N ALA A 72 -2.19 -17.89 4.66
CA ALA A 72 -2.76 -16.90 5.58
C ALA A 72 -4.30 -16.94 5.56
N PRO A 73 -4.95 -16.72 6.73
CA PRO A 73 -6.41 -16.73 6.84
C PRO A 73 -7.07 -15.45 6.35
N ALA A 74 -6.30 -14.41 5.99
CA ALA A 74 -6.80 -13.08 5.71
C ALA A 74 -5.90 -12.30 4.75
N ALA A 75 -6.48 -11.24 4.17
CA ALA A 75 -5.77 -10.35 3.26
C ALA A 75 -4.78 -9.43 3.99
N PHE A 76 -3.72 -9.07 3.28
CA PHE A 76 -2.67 -8.17 3.74
C PHE A 76 -2.58 -6.94 2.82
N LEU A 77 -2.77 -5.76 3.39
CA LEU A 77 -2.68 -4.45 2.72
C LEU A 77 -1.22 -3.98 2.69
N TYR A 78 -0.76 -3.54 1.53
CA TYR A 78 0.57 -2.99 1.35
C TYR A 78 0.62 -1.99 0.19
N GLY A 79 1.75 -1.32 -0.02
CA GLY A 79 1.94 -0.39 -1.13
C GLY A 79 0.96 0.79 -1.10
N VAL A 80 0.59 1.25 0.09
CA VAL A 80 -0.37 2.35 0.27
C VAL A 80 0.28 3.69 0.02
N TYR A 81 -0.28 4.46 -0.89
CA TYR A 81 0.19 5.81 -1.19
C TYR A 81 -0.94 6.71 -1.71
N VAL A 82 -0.88 7.96 -1.32
CA VAL A 82 -1.66 9.05 -1.93
C VAL A 82 -0.73 10.26 -2.03
N ALA A 83 -0.68 10.88 -3.20
CA ALA A 83 0.14 12.07 -3.47
C ALA A 83 -0.22 13.22 -2.51
N PRO A 84 0.77 14.03 -2.06
CA PRO A 84 0.56 15.06 -1.04
C PRO A 84 -0.59 16.02 -1.34
N ASP A 85 -0.73 16.43 -2.58
CA ASP A 85 -1.78 17.34 -3.08
C ASP A 85 -3.18 16.71 -3.15
N HIS A 86 -3.29 15.40 -2.93
CA HIS A 86 -4.56 14.64 -2.95
C HIS A 86 -4.85 13.95 -1.59
N ARG A 87 -4.10 14.30 -0.54
CA ARG A 87 -4.32 13.79 0.82
C ARG A 87 -5.41 14.57 1.55
N GLY A 88 -5.89 13.98 2.63
CA GLY A 88 -6.89 14.58 3.51
C GLY A 88 -8.30 14.08 3.26
N GLU A 89 -9.19 14.34 4.23
CA GLU A 89 -10.57 13.84 4.19
C GLU A 89 -11.37 14.44 3.05
N ALA A 90 -11.20 15.72 2.80
CA ALA A 90 -11.93 16.42 1.76
C ALA A 90 -11.65 15.86 0.35
N ALA A 91 -10.44 15.32 0.12
CA ALA A 91 -10.10 14.69 -1.14
C ALA A 91 -10.70 13.29 -1.30
N GLY A 92 -10.95 12.56 -0.21
CA GLY A 92 -11.59 11.25 -0.19
C GLY A 92 -10.82 10.11 -0.86
N VAL A 93 -9.63 10.37 -1.40
CA VAL A 93 -8.87 9.40 -2.21
C VAL A 93 -8.47 8.17 -1.40
N THR A 94 -7.97 8.37 -0.18
CA THR A 94 -7.58 7.27 0.70
C THR A 94 -8.76 6.36 1.02
N ASP A 95 -9.92 6.93 1.30
CA ASP A 95 -11.11 6.18 1.67
C ASP A 95 -11.70 5.44 0.47
N ALA A 96 -11.67 6.04 -0.70
CA ALA A 96 -12.11 5.40 -1.94
C ALA A 96 -11.24 4.19 -2.32
N LEU A 97 -9.91 4.33 -2.23
CA LEU A 97 -8.99 3.23 -2.48
C LEU A 97 -9.15 2.11 -1.44
N LEU A 98 -9.22 2.47 -0.15
CA LEU A 98 -9.37 1.50 0.92
C LEU A 98 -10.69 0.73 0.83
N SER A 99 -11.80 1.40 0.50
CA SER A 99 -13.10 0.76 0.28
C SER A 99 -13.02 -0.35 -0.78
N ARG A 100 -12.33 -0.09 -1.90
CA ARG A 100 -12.14 -1.10 -2.97
C ARG A 100 -11.31 -2.30 -2.50
N ILE A 101 -10.28 -2.05 -1.67
CA ILE A 101 -9.49 -3.13 -1.07
C ILE A 101 -10.32 -3.93 -0.08
N GLU A 102 -11.11 -3.26 0.77
CA GLU A 102 -11.95 -3.93 1.76
C GLU A 102 -13.03 -4.78 1.11
N ASP A 103 -13.67 -4.30 0.04
CA ASP A 103 -14.65 -5.07 -0.72
C ASP A 103 -14.04 -6.35 -1.28
N TRP A 104 -12.86 -6.25 -1.89
CA TRP A 104 -12.12 -7.41 -2.39
C TRP A 104 -11.68 -8.38 -1.27
N ALA A 105 -11.27 -7.84 -0.11
CA ALA A 105 -10.79 -8.63 1.02
C ALA A 105 -11.90 -9.38 1.74
N ARG A 106 -13.14 -8.85 1.78
CA ARG A 106 -14.31 -9.51 2.41
C ARG A 106 -14.63 -10.88 1.80
N ASP A 107 -14.37 -11.04 0.51
CA ASP A 107 -14.57 -12.34 -0.16
C ASP A 107 -13.48 -13.36 0.21
N ARG A 108 -12.44 -12.94 0.95
CA ARG A 108 -11.22 -13.72 1.22
C ARG A 108 -10.89 -13.88 2.70
N GLY A 109 -11.68 -13.27 3.57
CA GLY A 109 -11.50 -13.37 5.02
C GLY A 109 -12.22 -12.28 5.80
N ASP A 110 -12.13 -12.37 7.10
CA ASP A 110 -12.86 -11.52 8.06
C ASP A 110 -12.06 -10.32 8.53
N THR A 111 -10.81 -10.26 8.13
CA THR A 111 -9.87 -9.21 8.58
C THR A 111 -8.96 -8.76 7.46
N LEU A 112 -8.56 -7.50 7.53
CA LEU A 112 -7.50 -6.91 6.72
C LEU A 112 -6.36 -6.52 7.65
N SER A 113 -5.14 -7.01 7.38
CA SER A 113 -3.95 -6.71 8.15
C SER A 113 -2.98 -5.84 7.35
N LEU A 114 -2.11 -5.13 8.05
CA LEU A 114 -1.00 -4.37 7.47
C LEU A 114 0.17 -4.32 8.46
N GLU A 115 1.32 -3.93 7.95
CA GLU A 115 2.47 -3.51 8.75
C GLU A 115 2.80 -2.06 8.42
N VAL A 116 3.11 -1.26 9.45
CA VAL A 116 3.43 0.16 9.30
C VAL A 116 4.65 0.50 10.15
N ASN A 117 5.59 1.24 9.55
CA ASN A 117 6.78 1.68 10.27
C ASN A 117 6.41 2.64 11.42
N GLU A 118 6.87 2.36 12.64
CA GLU A 118 6.61 3.19 13.82
C GLU A 118 7.11 4.63 13.67
N ALA A 119 8.14 4.86 12.86
CA ALA A 119 8.67 6.18 12.53
C ALA A 119 7.76 6.96 11.54
N ASN A 120 6.63 6.40 11.14
CA ASN A 120 5.61 7.08 10.33
C ASN A 120 4.30 7.29 11.13
N PRO A 121 4.28 8.19 12.13
CA PRO A 121 3.12 8.38 13.01
C PRO A 121 1.89 8.89 12.26
N ARG A 122 2.08 9.60 11.15
CA ARG A 122 0.98 10.03 10.29
C ARG A 122 0.23 8.85 9.69
N ALA A 123 0.93 7.84 9.18
CA ALA A 123 0.31 6.64 8.65
C ALA A 123 -0.39 5.83 9.74
N VAL A 124 0.24 5.66 10.90
CA VAL A 124 -0.35 4.98 12.07
C VAL A 124 -1.67 5.66 12.45
N ALA A 125 -1.69 6.99 12.58
CA ALA A 125 -2.90 7.75 12.91
C ALA A 125 -3.99 7.61 11.83
N ALA A 126 -3.59 7.63 10.54
CA ALA A 126 -4.51 7.46 9.42
C ALA A 126 -5.19 6.08 9.41
N TYR A 127 -4.45 5.02 9.77
CA TYR A 127 -4.99 3.67 9.89
C TYR A 127 -5.90 3.51 11.12
N ARG A 128 -5.49 4.03 12.29
CA ARG A 128 -6.34 4.03 13.50
C ARG A 128 -7.69 4.69 13.24
N LYS A 129 -7.70 5.84 12.56
CA LYS A 129 -8.92 6.57 12.20
C LYS A 129 -9.85 5.73 11.30
N ARG A 130 -9.31 4.79 10.54
CA ARG A 130 -10.06 3.90 9.63
C ARG A 130 -10.40 2.54 10.23
N GLY A 131 -10.24 2.40 11.56
CA GLY A 131 -10.65 1.20 12.29
C GLY A 131 -9.59 0.11 12.36
N PHE A 132 -8.34 0.38 11.98
CA PHE A 132 -7.25 -0.53 12.26
C PHE A 132 -6.78 -0.38 13.70
N VAL A 133 -6.51 -1.51 14.35
CA VAL A 133 -6.05 -1.60 15.74
C VAL A 133 -4.72 -2.33 15.76
N GLU A 134 -3.77 -1.84 16.54
CA GLU A 134 -2.49 -2.53 16.77
C GLU A 134 -2.71 -3.86 17.47
N THR A 135 -2.07 -4.90 16.99
CA THR A 135 -2.15 -6.26 17.57
C THR A 135 -1.16 -6.47 18.71
N GLY A 136 -0.20 -5.56 18.89
CA GLY A 136 0.93 -5.72 19.79
C GLY A 136 2.11 -6.49 19.16
N VAL A 137 1.92 -7.08 17.98
CA VAL A 137 3.01 -7.72 17.25
C VAL A 137 3.86 -6.66 16.55
N THR A 138 5.16 -6.76 16.71
CA THR A 138 6.12 -5.88 16.03
C THR A 138 7.23 -6.69 15.39
N ARG A 139 7.79 -6.19 14.28
CA ARG A 139 8.90 -6.81 13.57
C ARG A 139 10.00 -5.78 13.29
N PRO A 140 11.28 -6.18 13.22
CA PRO A 140 12.32 -5.27 12.73
C PRO A 140 12.02 -4.83 11.30
N TYR A 141 12.15 -3.51 11.00
CA TYR A 141 12.03 -3.02 9.65
C TYR A 141 13.20 -3.54 8.78
N PRO A 142 12.95 -4.19 7.64
CA PRO A 142 13.99 -4.90 6.88
C PRO A 142 15.14 -4.01 6.38
N LEU A 143 14.87 -2.75 6.05
CA LEU A 143 15.88 -1.81 5.53
C LEU A 143 16.65 -1.07 6.63
N ASP A 144 16.10 -1.03 7.85
CA ASP A 144 16.78 -0.47 9.03
C ASP A 144 16.27 -1.18 10.28
N ARG A 145 17.04 -2.13 10.78
CA ARG A 145 16.66 -2.99 11.91
C ARG A 145 16.59 -2.25 13.26
N THR A 146 16.99 -0.99 13.31
CA THR A 146 16.80 -0.13 14.50
C THR A 146 15.36 0.37 14.61
N LEU A 147 14.63 0.36 13.51
CA LEU A 147 13.21 0.70 13.42
C LEU A 147 12.33 -0.56 13.47
N ARG A 148 11.07 -0.38 13.84
CA ARG A 148 10.10 -1.46 13.91
C ARG A 148 8.89 -1.19 13.03
N GLU A 149 8.33 -2.27 12.52
CA GLU A 149 7.00 -2.29 11.91
C GLU A 149 5.98 -2.76 12.95
N LEU A 150 4.86 -2.05 13.04
CA LEU A 150 3.72 -2.38 13.89
C LEU A 150 2.70 -3.13 13.05
N GLU A 151 2.27 -4.30 13.50
CA GLU A 151 1.14 -4.99 12.88
C GLU A 151 -0.16 -4.35 13.34
N MET A 152 -1.01 -4.02 12.37
CA MET A 152 -2.37 -3.53 12.62
C MET A 152 -3.41 -4.38 11.90
N ARG A 153 -4.59 -4.54 12.48
CA ARG A 153 -5.71 -5.30 11.90
C ARG A 153 -7.01 -4.53 11.98
N LYS A 154 -7.83 -4.73 10.96
CA LYS A 154 -9.20 -4.22 10.88
C LYS A 154 -10.17 -5.38 10.63
N PRO A 155 -11.22 -5.56 11.46
CA PRO A 155 -12.34 -6.45 11.12
C PRO A 155 -13.08 -5.93 9.89
N LEU A 156 -13.51 -6.84 9.01
CA LEU A 156 -14.22 -6.52 7.76
C LEU A 156 -15.72 -6.81 7.81
N ARG A 157 -16.19 -7.37 8.94
CA ARG A 157 -17.61 -7.65 9.21
C ARG A 157 -18.14 -6.78 10.33
#